data_af03a04bdd60e30c454a0a500bdb6f48
#
_entry.id   af03a04bdd60e30c454a0a500bdb6f48
#
_cell.length_a   1.000
_cell.length_b   1.000
_cell.length_c   1.000
_cell.angle_alpha   90.00
_cell.angle_beta   90.00
_cell.angle_gamma   90.00
#
_symmetry.space_group_name_H-M   'P 1'
#
loop_
_entity.id
_entity.type
_entity.pdbx_description
1 polymer ?
#
loop_
_entity_poly.entity_id
_entity_poly.type
_entity_poly.pdbx_seq_one_letter_code
_entity_poly.pdbx_strand_id
1 'polypeptide(L)'
;VQSLITKTSGWNLRAGFKTSANEWFQIGMAFSLPYTLKVKENHASSEVLLFDNGDVSDVTEFGRYDYELVMPIILDLGIAVTADNLALSTSIRYKNWGDTQFNLNNIDHGSDEYLMFEEENENINFLYRPVLQFRAGAEYLWEFSDTFGMTFRAGGGLLPSPEGNSKADQSFLSLGLGIPFYQAMMLDMAYIIRNYEKRSSDLFTPSGTLEEVSTGRLLINVSYLF
;
A
#
# COMPACT_ATOMS: atom_id res chain seq x y z
N VAL A 1 -10.64 -9.72 -26.82
CA VAL A 1 -9.60 -8.85 -26.22
C VAL A 1 -10.29 -7.86 -25.31
N GLN A 2 -9.77 -7.69 -24.08
CA GLN A 2 -10.30 -6.69 -23.13
C GLN A 2 -9.22 -5.66 -22.83
N SER A 3 -9.60 -4.40 -22.77
CA SER A 3 -8.73 -3.29 -22.38
C SER A 3 -9.45 -2.42 -21.34
N LEU A 4 -8.77 -2.11 -20.25
CA LEU A 4 -9.23 -1.18 -19.22
C LEU A 4 -8.16 -0.11 -19.00
N ILE A 5 -8.56 1.15 -19.14
CA ILE A 5 -7.69 2.30 -18.88
C ILE A 5 -8.32 3.10 -17.75
N THR A 6 -7.66 3.11 -16.59
CA THR A 6 -8.09 3.86 -15.40
C THR A 6 -7.19 5.07 -15.20
N LYS A 7 -7.79 6.26 -15.05
CA LYS A 7 -7.11 7.51 -14.68
C LYS A 7 -7.65 8.00 -13.36
N THR A 8 -6.75 8.28 -12.42
CA THR A 8 -7.12 8.79 -11.10
C THR A 8 -6.49 10.17 -10.86
N SER A 9 -7.23 11.03 -10.18
CA SER A 9 -6.72 12.33 -9.71
C SER A 9 -7.35 12.68 -8.37
N GLY A 10 -6.61 13.40 -7.52
CA GLY A 10 -7.11 13.83 -6.22
C GLY A 10 -6.08 14.66 -5.47
N TRP A 11 -6.51 15.29 -4.38
CA TRP A 11 -5.68 16.06 -3.47
C TRP A 11 -5.71 15.40 -2.10
N ASN A 12 -4.54 15.21 -1.50
CA ASN A 12 -4.41 14.71 -0.14
C ASN A 12 -3.63 15.73 0.70
N LEU A 13 -4.18 16.07 1.86
CA LEU A 13 -3.49 16.88 2.86
C LEU A 13 -3.01 15.96 3.98
N ARG A 14 -1.69 15.97 4.19
CA ARG A 14 -1.06 15.29 5.30
C ARG A 14 -0.28 16.27 6.15
N ALA A 15 -0.48 16.21 7.46
CA ALA A 15 0.26 17.00 8.43
C ALA A 15 0.86 16.05 9.49
N GLY A 16 1.93 16.50 10.13
CA GLY A 16 2.55 15.73 11.20
C GLY A 16 3.50 16.58 12.00
N PHE A 17 3.84 16.08 13.16
CA PHE A 17 4.88 16.66 13.99
C PHE A 17 5.78 15.57 14.54
N LYS A 18 7.01 15.97 14.85
CA LYS A 18 8.00 15.14 15.52
C LYS A 18 8.62 15.98 16.63
N THR A 19 8.80 15.40 17.80
CA THR A 19 9.47 16.03 18.92
C THR A 19 10.43 15.07 19.60
N SER A 20 11.48 15.59 20.21
CA SER A 20 12.38 14.85 21.07
C SER A 20 12.04 15.24 22.52
N ALA A 21 11.66 14.27 23.33
CA ALA A 21 11.44 14.50 24.75
C ALA A 21 12.78 14.68 25.49
N ASN A 22 13.83 14.06 24.96
CA ASN A 22 15.23 14.19 25.39
C ASN A 22 16.15 13.71 24.22
N GLU A 23 17.46 13.65 24.47
CA GLU A 23 18.47 13.27 23.47
C GLU A 23 18.30 11.83 22.94
N TRP A 24 17.70 10.94 23.74
CA TRP A 24 17.56 9.53 23.42
C TRP A 24 16.14 9.11 23.02
N PHE A 25 15.10 9.93 23.22
CA PHE A 25 13.71 9.56 22.95
C PHE A 25 13.01 10.55 22.05
N GLN A 26 12.43 10.04 20.97
CA GLN A 26 11.66 10.81 19.98
C GLN A 26 10.27 10.19 19.78
N ILE A 27 9.28 11.04 19.61
CA ILE A 27 7.93 10.67 19.25
C ILE A 27 7.49 11.48 18.02
N GLY A 28 6.78 10.82 17.12
CA GLY A 28 6.20 11.45 15.94
C GLY A 28 4.78 10.99 15.71
N MET A 29 3.97 11.91 15.23
CA MET A 29 2.59 11.64 14.81
C MET A 29 2.34 12.32 13.47
N ALA A 30 1.59 11.64 12.61
CA ALA A 30 1.10 12.24 11.37
C ALA A 30 -0.33 11.79 11.10
N PHE A 31 -1.08 12.63 10.41
CA PHE A 31 -2.42 12.30 9.95
C PHE A 31 -2.62 12.80 8.53
N SER A 32 -3.35 12.02 7.74
CA SER A 32 -3.85 12.43 6.43
C SER A 32 -5.35 12.59 6.56
N LEU A 33 -5.86 13.73 6.13
CA LEU A 33 -7.31 13.97 6.11
C LEU A 33 -7.99 13.08 5.07
N PRO A 34 -9.30 12.80 5.22
CA PRO A 34 -10.08 12.19 4.15
C PRO A 34 -9.95 13.03 2.87
N TYR A 35 -9.91 12.34 1.75
CA TYR A 35 -9.78 13.02 0.46
C TYR A 35 -10.54 12.27 -0.63
N THR A 36 -10.92 13.00 -1.68
CA THR A 36 -11.66 12.43 -2.79
C THR A 36 -10.73 12.14 -3.96
N LEU A 37 -10.82 10.90 -4.46
CA LEU A 37 -10.22 10.47 -5.72
C LEU A 37 -11.28 10.52 -6.81
N LYS A 38 -11.02 11.28 -7.88
CA LYS A 38 -11.79 11.23 -9.11
C LYS A 38 -11.23 10.12 -9.99
N VAL A 39 -12.06 9.18 -10.35
CA VAL A 39 -11.69 8.02 -11.15
C VAL A 39 -12.42 8.09 -12.49
N LYS A 40 -11.68 7.88 -13.57
CA LYS A 40 -12.22 7.78 -14.93
C LYS A 40 -11.74 6.47 -15.53
N GLU A 41 -12.68 5.64 -15.88
CA GLU A 41 -12.43 4.34 -16.47
C GLU A 41 -12.99 4.28 -17.90
N ASN A 42 -12.16 3.86 -18.82
CA ASN A 42 -12.59 3.53 -20.16
C ASN A 42 -12.32 2.05 -20.37
N HIS A 43 -13.33 1.30 -20.71
CA HIS A 43 -13.17 -0.09 -21.07
C HIS A 43 -13.56 -0.31 -22.54
N ALA A 44 -12.87 -1.24 -23.15
CA ALA A 44 -13.21 -1.77 -24.46
C ALA A 44 -13.12 -3.29 -24.41
N SER A 45 -14.15 -3.96 -24.89
CA SER A 45 -14.12 -5.41 -25.09
C SER A 45 -14.42 -5.72 -26.56
N SER A 46 -13.67 -6.64 -27.15
CA SER A 46 -13.90 -7.15 -28.49
C SER A 46 -13.96 -8.66 -28.42
N GLU A 47 -15.06 -9.21 -28.91
CA GLU A 47 -15.32 -10.64 -28.97
C GLU A 47 -15.62 -11.02 -30.40
N VAL A 48 -14.94 -12.05 -30.90
CA VAL A 48 -15.17 -12.64 -32.23
C VAL A 48 -15.79 -13.99 -32.03
N LEU A 49 -17.04 -14.15 -32.44
CA LEU A 49 -17.78 -15.39 -32.43
C LEU A 49 -17.71 -16.04 -33.81
N LEU A 50 -17.21 -17.27 -33.83
CA LEU A 50 -17.20 -18.13 -35.03
C LEU A 50 -18.32 -19.17 -34.88
N PHE A 51 -19.26 -19.17 -35.79
CA PHE A 51 -20.35 -20.13 -35.80
C PHE A 51 -20.00 -21.34 -36.68
N ASP A 52 -20.60 -22.49 -36.36
CA ASP A 52 -20.36 -23.75 -37.06
C ASP A 52 -20.76 -23.69 -38.55
N ASN A 53 -21.62 -22.75 -38.92
CA ASN A 53 -22.01 -22.50 -40.33
C ASN A 53 -20.99 -21.65 -41.13
N GLY A 54 -19.91 -21.22 -40.45
CA GLY A 54 -18.86 -20.38 -41.03
C GLY A 54 -19.10 -18.87 -40.91
N ASP A 55 -20.21 -18.45 -40.28
CA ASP A 55 -20.49 -17.05 -40.03
C ASP A 55 -19.55 -16.53 -38.91
N VAL A 56 -19.14 -15.27 -39.06
CA VAL A 56 -18.32 -14.56 -38.07
C VAL A 56 -19.11 -13.35 -37.58
N SER A 57 -19.24 -13.22 -36.27
CA SER A 57 -19.77 -12.01 -35.64
C SER A 57 -18.68 -11.36 -34.82
N ASP A 58 -18.36 -10.09 -35.09
CA ASP A 58 -17.45 -9.27 -34.30
C ASP A 58 -18.27 -8.24 -33.54
N VAL A 59 -18.22 -8.32 -32.23
CA VAL A 59 -18.90 -7.38 -31.31
C VAL A 59 -17.85 -6.63 -30.55
N THR A 60 -17.86 -5.31 -30.68
CA THR A 60 -16.99 -4.42 -29.90
C THR A 60 -17.86 -3.51 -29.05
N GLU A 61 -17.63 -3.56 -27.75
CA GLU A 61 -18.30 -2.72 -26.76
C GLU A 61 -17.31 -1.74 -26.15
N PHE A 62 -17.77 -0.50 -25.97
CA PHE A 62 -17.02 0.56 -25.28
C PHE A 62 -17.87 1.07 -24.12
N GLY A 63 -17.22 1.28 -22.98
CA GLY A 63 -17.88 1.89 -21.85
C GLY A 63 -16.95 2.90 -21.16
N ARG A 64 -17.58 3.88 -20.53
CA ARG A 64 -16.90 4.87 -19.72
C ARG A 64 -17.65 5.05 -18.42
N TYR A 65 -16.87 5.01 -17.31
CA TYR A 65 -17.36 5.29 -15.97
C TYR A 65 -16.52 6.41 -15.35
N ASP A 66 -17.19 7.43 -14.85
CA ASP A 66 -16.59 8.56 -14.12
C ASP A 66 -17.23 8.56 -12.73
N TYR A 67 -16.44 8.35 -11.68
CA TYR A 67 -16.93 8.32 -10.30
C TYR A 67 -15.93 8.92 -9.32
N GLU A 68 -16.37 9.19 -8.11
CA GLU A 68 -15.54 9.74 -7.04
C GLU A 68 -15.52 8.78 -5.84
N LEU A 69 -14.33 8.49 -5.32
CA LEU A 69 -14.12 7.70 -4.11
C LEU A 69 -13.63 8.59 -2.98
N VAL A 70 -14.33 8.59 -1.85
CA VAL A 70 -13.88 9.22 -0.62
C VAL A 70 -12.98 8.24 0.13
N MET A 71 -11.75 8.64 0.35
CA MET A 71 -10.74 7.85 1.06
C MET A 71 -10.73 8.21 2.54
N PRO A 72 -10.59 7.22 3.44
CA PRO A 72 -10.63 7.45 4.88
C PRO A 72 -9.40 8.17 5.43
N ILE A 73 -9.52 8.65 6.65
CA ILE A 73 -8.41 9.20 7.45
C ILE A 73 -7.32 8.14 7.65
N ILE A 74 -6.06 8.61 7.66
CA ILE A 74 -4.91 7.78 8.03
C ILE A 74 -4.24 8.43 9.24
N LEU A 75 -3.98 7.64 10.27
CA LEU A 75 -3.25 8.05 11.46
C LEU A 75 -1.96 7.25 11.56
N ASP A 76 -0.84 7.96 11.76
CA ASP A 76 0.48 7.38 11.97
C ASP A 76 1.02 7.82 13.33
N LEU A 77 1.51 6.88 14.11
CA LEU A 77 2.23 7.11 15.36
C LEU A 77 3.57 6.38 15.28
N GLY A 78 4.64 7.03 15.72
CA GLY A 78 5.97 6.44 15.76
C GLY A 78 6.76 6.89 16.97
N ILE A 79 7.59 6.00 17.47
CA ILE A 79 8.57 6.28 18.52
C ILE A 79 9.95 5.80 18.08
N ALA A 80 10.97 6.49 18.54
CA ALA A 80 12.36 6.07 18.36
C ALA A 80 13.15 6.32 19.65
N VAL A 81 14.05 5.38 19.92
CA VAL A 81 14.99 5.44 21.05
C VAL A 81 16.40 5.28 20.48
N THR A 82 17.27 6.18 20.86
CA THR A 82 18.69 6.15 20.47
C THR A 82 19.55 6.08 21.72
N ALA A 83 20.43 5.10 21.81
CA ALA A 83 21.35 4.93 22.91
C ALA A 83 22.73 4.59 22.32
N ASP A 84 23.69 5.48 22.51
CA ASP A 84 25.02 5.38 21.92
C ASP A 84 24.95 5.04 20.41
N ASN A 85 25.41 3.87 20.04
CA ASN A 85 25.46 3.39 18.66
C ASN A 85 24.21 2.61 18.22
N LEU A 86 23.20 2.47 19.08
CA LEU A 86 21.97 1.71 18.82
C LEU A 86 20.78 2.65 18.68
N ALA A 87 20.04 2.54 17.57
CA ALA A 87 18.75 3.17 17.38
C ALA A 87 17.65 2.12 17.19
N LEU A 88 16.59 2.23 17.97
CA LEU A 88 15.39 1.39 17.86
C LEU A 88 14.21 2.26 17.45
N SER A 89 13.38 1.76 16.56
CA SER A 89 12.17 2.48 16.14
C SER A 89 10.99 1.55 15.97
N THR A 90 9.81 2.08 16.25
CA THR A 90 8.55 1.39 15.93
C THR A 90 7.52 2.39 15.45
N SER A 91 6.60 1.94 14.61
CA SER A 91 5.49 2.74 14.14
C SER A 91 4.22 1.92 13.95
N ILE A 92 3.10 2.58 14.19
CA ILE A 92 1.76 2.04 13.98
C ILE A 92 1.05 2.97 13.01
N ARG A 93 0.36 2.39 12.01
CA ARG A 93 -0.54 3.10 11.12
C ARG A 93 -1.95 2.52 11.27
N TYR A 94 -2.90 3.40 11.50
CA TYR A 94 -4.32 3.07 11.49
C TYR A 94 -4.99 3.63 10.22
N LYS A 95 -5.82 2.81 9.60
CA LYS A 95 -6.72 3.21 8.51
C LYS A 95 -7.98 2.34 8.56
N ASN A 96 -9.14 2.95 8.58
CA ASN A 96 -10.40 2.22 8.44
C ASN A 96 -10.79 2.17 6.95
N TRP A 97 -10.59 1.02 6.33
CA TRP A 97 -10.92 0.83 4.92
C TRP A 97 -12.43 0.72 4.66
N GLY A 98 -13.22 0.31 5.66
CA GLY A 98 -14.68 0.31 5.59
C GLY A 98 -15.29 1.70 5.44
N ASP A 99 -14.54 2.77 5.78
CA ASP A 99 -14.98 4.16 5.57
C ASP A 99 -14.71 4.66 4.14
N THR A 100 -14.12 3.83 3.26
CA THR A 100 -14.02 4.14 1.83
C THR A 100 -15.42 4.07 1.23
N GLN A 101 -15.81 5.09 0.45
CA GLN A 101 -17.16 5.12 -0.14
C GLN A 101 -17.18 5.86 -1.46
N PHE A 102 -18.11 5.49 -2.34
CA PHE A 102 -18.47 6.28 -3.48
C PHE A 102 -19.15 7.58 -3.04
N ASN A 103 -18.79 8.68 -3.64
CA ASN A 103 -19.39 9.99 -3.35
C ASN A 103 -20.72 10.16 -4.10
N LEU A 104 -21.80 10.15 -3.37
CA LEU A 104 -23.17 10.23 -3.93
C LEU A 104 -23.68 11.67 -4.10
N ASN A 105 -22.92 12.69 -3.65
CA ASN A 105 -23.42 14.07 -3.56
C ASN A 105 -23.83 14.71 -4.91
N ASN A 106 -23.28 14.21 -6.02
CA ASN A 106 -23.53 14.76 -7.35
C ASN A 106 -24.36 13.82 -8.24
N ILE A 107 -24.93 12.77 -7.67
CA ILE A 107 -25.74 11.76 -8.39
C ILE A 107 -27.20 11.95 -8.03
N ASP A 108 -28.09 11.82 -9.00
CA ASP A 108 -29.53 11.98 -8.78
C ASP A 108 -30.05 10.83 -7.90
N HIS A 109 -30.69 11.19 -6.77
CA HIS A 109 -31.22 10.27 -5.76
C HIS A 109 -32.30 9.29 -6.27
N GLY A 110 -32.65 9.23 -7.45
CA GLY A 110 -33.62 8.27 -8.01
C GLY A 110 -33.05 7.48 -9.16
N SER A 111 -31.78 7.70 -9.50
CA SER A 111 -31.14 7.01 -10.60
C SER A 111 -30.67 5.61 -10.22
N ASP A 112 -30.61 4.72 -11.20
CA ASP A 112 -30.03 3.38 -11.03
C ASP A 112 -28.57 3.45 -10.58
N GLU A 113 -27.83 4.47 -11.02
CA GLU A 113 -26.45 4.73 -10.64
C GLU A 113 -26.32 5.04 -9.14
N TYR A 114 -27.24 5.85 -8.58
CA TYR A 114 -27.29 6.14 -7.15
C TYR A 114 -27.49 4.88 -6.33
N LEU A 115 -28.50 4.07 -6.70
CA LEU A 115 -28.82 2.83 -6.00
C LEU A 115 -27.65 1.82 -6.06
N MET A 116 -27.01 1.72 -7.21
CA MET A 116 -25.85 0.84 -7.38
C MET A 116 -24.68 1.27 -6.48
N PHE A 117 -24.33 2.54 -6.40
CA PHE A 117 -23.25 3.00 -5.55
C PHE A 117 -23.61 2.99 -4.05
N GLU A 118 -24.89 3.17 -3.70
CA GLU A 118 -25.35 3.01 -2.32
C GLU A 118 -25.16 1.57 -1.85
N GLU A 119 -25.59 0.59 -2.65
CA GLU A 119 -25.38 -0.84 -2.38
C GLU A 119 -23.88 -1.19 -2.29
N GLU A 120 -23.08 -0.63 -3.19
CA GLU A 120 -21.64 -0.87 -3.17
C GLU A 120 -20.96 -0.25 -1.93
N ASN A 121 -21.44 0.89 -1.43
CA ASN A 121 -20.99 1.47 -0.18
C ASN A 121 -21.31 0.57 1.03
N GLU A 122 -22.47 -0.07 1.05
CA GLU A 122 -22.81 -1.07 2.07
C GLU A 122 -21.88 -2.29 1.97
N ASN A 123 -21.62 -2.78 0.76
CA ASN A 123 -20.70 -3.88 0.50
C ASN A 123 -19.28 -3.56 0.97
N ILE A 124 -18.77 -2.34 0.69
CA ILE A 124 -17.46 -1.89 1.14
C ILE A 124 -17.38 -1.92 2.68
N ASN A 125 -18.37 -1.36 3.36
CA ASN A 125 -18.41 -1.33 4.81
C ASN A 125 -18.49 -2.74 5.42
N PHE A 126 -19.18 -3.68 4.77
CA PHE A 126 -19.29 -5.07 5.20
C PHE A 126 -18.02 -5.90 4.96
N LEU A 127 -17.37 -5.71 3.79
CA LEU A 127 -16.23 -6.51 3.37
C LEU A 127 -14.90 -6.02 3.95
N TYR A 128 -14.77 -4.71 4.16
CA TYR A 128 -13.52 -4.10 4.60
C TYR A 128 -13.55 -3.71 6.07
N ARG A 129 -12.40 -3.77 6.70
CA ARG A 129 -12.22 -3.55 8.14
C ARG A 129 -11.16 -2.49 8.45
N PRO A 130 -11.17 -1.95 9.68
CA PRO A 130 -10.05 -1.18 10.20
C PRO A 130 -8.78 -2.02 10.21
N VAL A 131 -7.66 -1.41 9.85
CA VAL A 131 -6.35 -2.06 9.79
C VAL A 131 -5.36 -1.29 10.65
N LEU A 132 -4.65 -2.03 11.51
CA LEU A 132 -3.48 -1.57 12.24
C LEU A 132 -2.24 -2.23 11.62
N GLN A 133 -1.42 -1.42 10.95
CA GLN A 133 -0.11 -1.86 10.45
C GLN A 133 0.95 -1.55 11.51
N PHE A 134 1.80 -2.52 11.77
CA PHE A 134 2.91 -2.40 12.72
C PHE A 134 4.24 -2.56 11.99
N ARG A 135 5.22 -1.73 12.35
CA ARG A 135 6.59 -1.82 11.87
C ARG A 135 7.56 -1.55 13.02
N ALA A 136 8.64 -2.31 13.05
CA ALA A 136 9.74 -2.10 13.98
C ALA A 136 11.07 -2.24 13.25
N GLY A 137 12.09 -1.54 13.74
CA GLY A 137 13.43 -1.60 13.19
C GLY A 137 14.48 -1.25 14.23
N ALA A 138 15.67 -1.75 13.98
CA ALA A 138 16.88 -1.48 14.74
C ALA A 138 18.01 -1.10 13.78
N GLU A 139 18.82 -0.16 14.20
CA GLU A 139 20.04 0.26 13.54
C GLU A 139 21.19 0.25 14.56
N TYR A 140 22.33 -0.32 14.19
CA TYR A 140 23.51 -0.36 15.01
C TYR A 140 24.70 0.12 14.20
N LEU A 141 25.35 1.20 14.69
CA LEU A 141 26.61 1.72 14.16
C LEU A 141 27.77 0.98 14.82
N TRP A 142 28.51 0.21 14.03
CA TRP A 142 29.73 -0.42 14.48
C TRP A 142 30.91 0.39 14.01
N GLU A 143 31.59 1.03 14.94
CA GLU A 143 32.81 1.81 14.72
C GLU A 143 34.05 0.92 14.84
N PHE A 144 34.79 0.79 13.74
CA PHE A 144 36.07 0.05 13.70
C PHE A 144 37.26 0.93 14.02
N SER A 145 37.13 2.22 13.74
CA SER A 145 38.13 3.26 14.02
C SER A 145 37.43 4.62 14.05
N ASP A 146 38.17 5.67 14.49
CA ASP A 146 37.63 7.05 14.51
C ASP A 146 37.19 7.58 13.13
N THR A 147 37.59 6.91 12.07
CA THR A 147 37.30 7.36 10.68
C THR A 147 36.44 6.39 9.87
N PHE A 148 36.19 5.17 10.36
CA PHE A 148 35.45 4.16 9.62
C PHE A 148 34.52 3.36 10.53
N GLY A 149 33.28 3.31 10.15
CA GLY A 149 32.23 2.49 10.77
C GLY A 149 31.31 1.89 9.74
N MET A 150 30.50 0.93 10.14
CA MET A 150 29.48 0.30 9.31
C MET A 150 28.16 0.33 10.06
N THR A 151 27.07 0.56 9.35
CA THR A 151 25.73 0.58 9.92
C THR A 151 24.98 -0.70 9.57
N PHE A 152 24.62 -1.49 10.57
CA PHE A 152 23.77 -2.67 10.41
C PHE A 152 22.31 -2.30 10.70
N ARG A 153 21.39 -2.75 9.87
CA ARG A 153 19.97 -2.48 10.01
C ARG A 153 19.17 -3.78 9.94
N ALA A 154 18.19 -3.90 10.81
CA ALA A 154 17.22 -4.98 10.75
C ALA A 154 15.82 -4.38 10.99
N GLY A 155 14.83 -4.90 10.31
CA GLY A 155 13.46 -4.41 10.48
C GLY A 155 12.45 -5.41 9.99
N GLY A 156 11.21 -5.20 10.41
CA GLY A 156 10.10 -6.01 9.98
C GLY A 156 8.76 -5.36 10.26
N GLY A 157 7.70 -5.97 9.78
CA GLY A 157 6.37 -5.45 10.02
C GLY A 157 5.27 -6.41 9.60
N LEU A 158 4.10 -6.09 10.12
CA LEU A 158 2.84 -6.77 9.84
C LEU A 158 1.90 -5.76 9.15
N LEU A 159 1.36 -6.16 8.03
CA LEU A 159 0.48 -5.38 7.18
C LEU A 159 -0.80 -6.20 6.95
N PRO A 160 -1.75 -6.16 7.90
CA PRO A 160 -2.99 -6.94 7.79
C PRO A 160 -3.78 -6.55 6.53
N SER A 161 -4.47 -7.52 5.96
CA SER A 161 -5.37 -7.30 4.84
C SER A 161 -6.56 -6.40 5.27
N PRO A 162 -6.94 -5.43 4.46
CA PRO A 162 -8.16 -4.67 4.69
C PRO A 162 -9.43 -5.50 4.53
N GLU A 163 -9.41 -6.56 3.76
CA GLU A 163 -10.55 -7.44 3.54
C GLU A 163 -10.77 -8.37 4.74
N GLY A 164 -11.96 -8.32 5.34
CA GLY A 164 -12.27 -8.99 6.61
C GLY A 164 -12.16 -10.52 6.57
N ASN A 165 -12.47 -11.12 5.43
CA ASN A 165 -12.46 -12.57 5.22
C ASN A 165 -11.20 -13.07 4.51
N SER A 166 -10.26 -12.19 4.20
CA SER A 166 -9.03 -12.53 3.50
C SER A 166 -7.95 -12.98 4.48
N LYS A 167 -7.21 -14.02 4.10
CA LYS A 167 -5.97 -14.42 4.76
C LYS A 167 -4.72 -13.76 4.14
N ALA A 168 -4.92 -12.71 3.33
CA ALA A 168 -3.86 -12.00 2.62
C ALA A 168 -3.05 -11.04 3.50
N ASP A 169 -2.94 -11.33 4.79
CA ASP A 169 -2.08 -10.58 5.70
C ASP A 169 -0.63 -10.68 5.22
N GLN A 170 0.05 -9.54 5.15
CA GLN A 170 1.43 -9.49 4.70
C GLN A 170 2.36 -9.29 5.89
N SER A 171 3.48 -10.01 5.88
CA SER A 171 4.61 -9.77 6.75
C SER A 171 5.87 -9.51 5.93
N PHE A 172 6.78 -8.74 6.48
CA PHE A 172 8.09 -8.55 5.87
C PHE A 172 9.20 -8.53 6.91
N LEU A 173 10.37 -8.96 6.47
CA LEU A 173 11.64 -8.85 7.19
C LEU A 173 12.64 -8.16 6.29
N SER A 174 13.46 -7.29 6.84
CA SER A 174 14.52 -6.59 6.10
C SER A 174 15.82 -6.63 6.88
N LEU A 175 16.94 -6.79 6.14
CA LEU A 175 18.28 -6.64 6.64
C LEU A 175 19.02 -5.63 5.77
N GLY A 176 19.80 -4.76 6.37
CA GLY A 176 20.50 -3.70 5.67
C GLY A 176 21.90 -3.48 6.19
N LEU A 177 22.76 -2.94 5.32
CA LEU A 177 24.13 -2.58 5.58
C LEU A 177 24.42 -1.23 4.96
N GLY A 178 24.94 -0.30 5.75
CA GLY A 178 25.43 1.01 5.32
C GLY A 178 26.95 1.07 5.49
N ILE A 179 27.67 1.43 4.42
CA ILE A 179 29.12 1.54 4.40
C ILE A 179 29.49 2.95 3.95
N PRO A 180 30.06 3.80 4.82
CA PRO A 180 30.62 5.05 4.39
C PRO A 180 31.91 4.77 3.58
N PHE A 181 32.02 5.38 2.41
CA PHE A 181 33.28 5.39 1.64
C PHE A 181 33.52 6.80 1.15
N TYR A 182 34.71 7.28 1.35
CA TYR A 182 35.05 8.69 1.32
C TYR A 182 34.23 9.55 2.30
N GLN A 183 34.72 10.72 2.67
CA GLN A 183 34.11 11.57 3.71
C GLN A 183 32.69 12.05 3.41
N ALA A 184 32.24 11.90 2.17
CA ALA A 184 30.94 12.43 1.70
C ALA A 184 30.04 11.38 1.03
N MET A 185 30.47 10.12 0.94
CA MET A 185 29.70 9.09 0.22
C MET A 185 29.31 7.94 1.14
N MET A 186 28.09 7.42 0.96
CA MET A 186 27.58 6.25 1.65
C MET A 186 26.97 5.27 0.65
N LEU A 187 27.32 4.01 0.78
CA LEU A 187 26.68 2.89 0.09
C LEU A 187 25.75 2.19 1.06
N ASP A 188 24.45 2.19 0.76
CA ASP A 188 23.45 1.44 1.50
C ASP A 188 22.96 0.26 0.67
N MET A 189 22.90 -0.90 1.30
CA MET A 189 22.31 -2.11 0.73
C MET A 189 21.23 -2.62 1.66
N ALA A 190 20.12 -3.09 1.13
CA ALA A 190 19.07 -3.73 1.91
C ALA A 190 18.45 -4.89 1.14
N TYR A 191 18.16 -5.97 1.85
CA TYR A 191 17.41 -7.09 1.35
C TYR A 191 16.11 -7.23 2.14
N ILE A 192 14.98 -7.29 1.41
CA ILE A 192 13.64 -7.36 1.99
C ILE A 192 12.98 -8.63 1.50
N ILE A 193 12.51 -9.46 2.43
CA ILE A 193 11.66 -10.61 2.16
C ILE A 193 10.24 -10.22 2.59
N ARG A 194 9.26 -10.45 1.72
CA ARG A 194 7.84 -10.24 2.00
C ARG A 194 7.07 -11.53 1.72
N ASN A 195 6.26 -11.94 2.69
CA ASN A 195 5.40 -13.10 2.60
C ASN A 195 3.94 -12.69 2.74
N TYR A 196 3.08 -13.26 1.93
CA TYR A 196 1.64 -13.10 2.02
C TYR A 196 0.91 -14.26 1.34
N GLU A 197 -0.33 -14.48 1.75
CA GLU A 197 -1.24 -15.40 1.09
C GLU A 197 -2.14 -14.61 0.13
N LYS A 198 -2.43 -15.17 -1.02
CA LYS A 198 -3.35 -14.62 -2.00
C LYS A 198 -4.31 -15.70 -2.44
N ARG A 199 -5.60 -15.40 -2.44
CA ARG A 199 -6.60 -16.26 -3.07
C ARG A 199 -6.85 -15.77 -4.50
N SER A 200 -6.63 -16.62 -5.48
CA SER A 200 -6.97 -16.37 -6.87
C SER A 200 -8.03 -17.37 -7.32
N SER A 201 -9.07 -16.90 -8.00
CA SER A 201 -10.11 -17.73 -8.60
C SER A 201 -10.10 -17.56 -10.11
N ASP A 202 -10.39 -18.65 -10.81
CA ASP A 202 -10.59 -18.68 -12.25
C ASP A 202 -11.84 -19.47 -12.62
N LEU A 203 -12.15 -19.57 -13.91
CA LEU A 203 -13.30 -20.31 -14.42
C LEU A 203 -13.28 -21.80 -14.03
N PHE A 204 -12.10 -22.38 -13.82
CA PHE A 204 -11.91 -23.81 -13.50
C PHE A 204 -11.89 -24.07 -11.99
N THR A 205 -11.51 -23.06 -11.19
CA THR A 205 -11.41 -23.11 -9.73
C THR A 205 -12.22 -21.94 -9.10
N PRO A 206 -13.58 -21.97 -9.20
CA PRO A 206 -14.41 -20.88 -8.66
C PRO A 206 -14.30 -20.72 -7.14
N SER A 207 -13.98 -21.78 -6.41
CA SER A 207 -13.70 -21.74 -4.96
C SER A 207 -12.37 -21.04 -4.61
N GLY A 208 -11.56 -20.76 -5.62
CA GLY A 208 -10.25 -20.15 -5.50
C GLY A 208 -9.16 -21.08 -5.01
N THR A 209 -7.95 -20.82 -5.45
CA THR A 209 -6.72 -21.46 -4.96
C THR A 209 -6.03 -20.52 -3.99
N LEU A 210 -5.57 -21.07 -2.85
CA LEU A 210 -4.74 -20.33 -1.91
C LEU A 210 -3.28 -20.43 -2.37
N GLU A 211 -2.68 -19.30 -2.66
CA GLU A 211 -1.29 -19.18 -3.08
C GLU A 211 -0.46 -18.54 -1.97
N GLU A 212 0.63 -19.18 -1.57
CA GLU A 212 1.64 -18.58 -0.72
C GLU A 212 2.67 -17.87 -1.59
N VAL A 213 2.79 -16.57 -1.42
CA VAL A 213 3.71 -15.74 -2.21
C VAL A 213 4.84 -15.23 -1.33
N SER A 214 6.07 -15.56 -1.72
CA SER A 214 7.28 -15.01 -1.12
C SER A 214 8.04 -14.19 -2.16
N THR A 215 8.32 -12.93 -1.85
CA THR A 215 9.08 -12.04 -2.75
C THR A 215 10.31 -11.52 -2.05
N GLY A 216 11.46 -11.55 -2.76
CA GLY A 216 12.72 -10.96 -2.33
C GLY A 216 13.03 -9.70 -3.14
N ARG A 217 13.49 -8.63 -2.49
CA ARG A 217 13.95 -7.41 -3.14
C ARG A 217 15.30 -6.98 -2.61
N LEU A 218 16.27 -6.81 -3.49
CA LEU A 218 17.55 -6.18 -3.19
C LEU A 218 17.46 -4.70 -3.58
N LEU A 219 17.85 -3.81 -2.66
CA LEU A 219 17.96 -2.38 -2.87
C LEU A 219 19.41 -1.97 -2.66
N ILE A 220 19.92 -1.15 -3.56
CA ILE A 220 21.28 -0.57 -3.45
C ILE A 220 21.14 0.93 -3.70
N ASN A 221 21.66 1.73 -2.79
CA ASN A 221 21.62 3.18 -2.87
C ASN A 221 23.03 3.74 -2.63
N VAL A 222 23.39 4.74 -3.39
CA VAL A 222 24.62 5.53 -3.20
C VAL A 222 24.20 6.96 -2.91
N SER A 223 24.60 7.48 -1.76
CA SER A 223 24.33 8.85 -1.33
C SER A 223 25.63 9.66 -1.34
N TYR A 224 25.55 10.92 -1.75
CA TYR A 224 26.61 11.90 -1.66
C TYR A 224 26.14 13.12 -0.89
N LEU A 225 26.88 13.49 0.14
CA LEU A 225 26.67 14.72 0.92
C LEU A 225 27.65 15.80 0.43
N PHE A 226 27.13 16.91 -0.02
CA PHE A 226 27.88 18.08 -0.49
C PHE A 226 27.62 19.31 0.39
#